data_eb3eb2439f8da14c2fc26bc3920c9e5d
#
_entry.id   eb3eb2439f8da14c2fc26bc3920c9e5d
#
_cell.length_a   1.000
_cell.length_b   1.000
_cell.length_c   1.000
_cell.angle_alpha   90.00
_cell.angle_beta   90.00
_cell.angle_gamma   90.00
#
_symmetry.space_group_name_H-M   'P 1'
#
loop_
_entity.id
_entity.type
_entity.pdbx_description
1 polymer ?
#
loop_
_entity_poly.entity_id
_entity_poly.type
_entity_poly.pdbx_seq_one_letter_code
_entity_poly.pdbx_strand_id
1 'polypeptide(L)'
;MSPTVELREVTKRFGALHAVDEVSDVFGRGVVGLLGPNGAGKSTLLRMIATVLAPDSGTLRVLGLDPRRAGARLEIRRQLGYLPQQPGLYQGFTVFDLVDYVGVLKEMTDRRARHDAVRQAIASVGLTEVERRRIKTLSGGTRQRVGIAAALLGRPHLLVLDEPAAGLDPDERLRLRSVLSEAGVDGTAIVSTHQTSEVAAFCQQVVVLLDGRLRFSGTPDGLAQLAAERVWVDDVADPRALRSWITPGGSVHNIGDPPTGAQVVAPTLDDGYLLLTNGEVVR
;
A
#
# COMPACT_ATOMS: atom_id res chain seq x y z
N MET A 1 15.97 3.15 -15.88
CA MET A 1 16.23 2.73 -14.48
C MET A 1 15.65 1.34 -14.32
N SER A 2 16.34 0.43 -13.64
CA SER A 2 15.83 -0.92 -13.42
C SER A 2 14.65 -0.88 -12.43
N PRO A 3 13.61 -1.69 -12.64
CA PRO A 3 12.46 -1.75 -11.74
C PRO A 3 12.87 -2.31 -10.37
N THR A 4 12.19 -1.85 -9.32
CA THR A 4 12.40 -2.31 -7.94
C THR A 4 11.74 -3.66 -7.69
N VAL A 5 10.54 -3.87 -8.27
CA VAL A 5 9.79 -5.13 -8.20
C VAL A 5 9.29 -5.49 -9.59
N GLU A 6 9.49 -6.74 -10.00
CA GLU A 6 8.94 -7.30 -11.24
C GLU A 6 8.14 -8.56 -10.92
N LEU A 7 6.90 -8.58 -11.39
CA LEU A 7 5.98 -9.69 -11.29
C LEU A 7 5.68 -10.21 -12.70
N ARG A 8 5.78 -11.51 -12.93
CA ARG A 8 5.41 -12.15 -14.21
C ARG A 8 4.62 -13.42 -13.92
N GLU A 9 3.32 -13.36 -14.19
CA GLU A 9 2.36 -14.45 -14.00
C GLU A 9 2.42 -15.06 -12.59
N VAL A 10 2.63 -14.20 -11.58
CA VAL A 10 2.81 -14.63 -10.20
C VAL A 10 1.49 -15.15 -9.66
N THR A 11 1.51 -16.39 -9.18
CA THR A 11 0.33 -17.05 -8.59
C THR A 11 0.63 -17.55 -7.19
N LYS A 12 -0.35 -17.40 -6.28
CA LYS A 12 -0.34 -17.98 -4.93
C LYS A 12 -1.69 -18.57 -4.58
N ARG A 13 -1.67 -19.84 -4.17
CA ARG A 13 -2.87 -20.62 -3.80
C ARG A 13 -2.84 -21.01 -2.34
N PHE A 14 -4.01 -21.08 -1.72
CA PHE A 14 -4.24 -21.69 -0.42
C PHE A 14 -5.39 -22.70 -0.56
N GLY A 15 -5.05 -23.97 -0.72
CA GLY A 15 -6.03 -24.98 -1.12
C GLY A 15 -6.65 -24.65 -2.48
N ALA A 16 -7.98 -24.55 -2.53
CA ALA A 16 -8.72 -24.19 -3.75
C ALA A 16 -8.74 -22.66 -4.03
N LEU A 17 -8.37 -21.83 -3.06
CA LEU A 17 -8.40 -20.37 -3.21
C LEU A 17 -7.15 -19.88 -3.93
N HIS A 18 -7.32 -19.20 -5.07
CA HIS A 18 -6.28 -18.44 -5.75
C HIS A 18 -6.22 -17.04 -5.11
N ALA A 19 -5.37 -16.86 -4.11
CA ALA A 19 -5.25 -15.58 -3.41
C ALA A 19 -4.53 -14.51 -4.26
N VAL A 20 -3.64 -14.94 -5.16
CA VAL A 20 -3.04 -14.15 -6.24
C VAL A 20 -3.01 -15.04 -7.48
N ASP A 21 -3.51 -14.56 -8.61
CA ASP A 21 -3.76 -15.33 -9.80
C ASP A 21 -3.19 -14.62 -11.04
N GLU A 22 -2.06 -15.15 -11.53
CA GLU A 22 -1.34 -14.71 -12.73
C GLU A 22 -1.04 -13.19 -12.79
N VAL A 23 -0.70 -12.59 -11.64
CA VAL A 23 -0.41 -11.16 -11.57
C VAL A 23 0.92 -10.87 -12.25
N SER A 24 0.89 -9.93 -13.22
CA SER A 24 2.05 -9.40 -13.92
C SER A 24 2.04 -7.88 -13.82
N ASP A 25 3.10 -7.29 -13.28
CA ASP A 25 3.28 -5.84 -13.15
C ASP A 25 4.74 -5.48 -12.84
N VAL A 26 5.05 -4.18 -12.89
CA VAL A 26 6.37 -3.64 -12.63
C VAL A 26 6.26 -2.39 -11.76
N PHE A 27 6.97 -2.38 -10.62
CA PHE A 27 7.01 -1.23 -9.72
C PHE A 27 8.40 -0.59 -9.75
N GLY A 28 8.41 0.70 -10.00
CA GLY A 28 9.60 1.54 -10.01
C GLY A 28 9.66 2.45 -8.79
N ARG A 29 10.50 3.49 -8.87
CA ARG A 29 10.58 4.55 -7.85
C ARG A 29 9.26 5.26 -7.67
N GLY A 30 9.01 5.72 -6.46
CA GLY A 30 7.80 6.42 -6.08
C GLY A 30 6.95 5.65 -5.09
N VAL A 31 5.74 6.16 -4.87
CA VAL A 31 4.75 5.51 -4.00
C VAL A 31 3.73 4.78 -4.87
N VAL A 32 3.61 3.48 -4.66
CA VAL A 32 2.65 2.59 -5.33
C VAL A 32 1.53 2.25 -4.37
N GLY A 33 0.30 2.61 -4.71
CA GLY A 33 -0.91 2.27 -3.96
C GLY A 33 -1.50 0.95 -4.46
N LEU A 34 -1.54 -0.07 -3.63
CA LEU A 34 -2.22 -1.34 -3.90
C LEU A 34 -3.65 -1.27 -3.37
N LEU A 35 -4.61 -1.00 -4.26
CA LEU A 35 -6.01 -0.78 -3.95
C LEU A 35 -6.84 -2.03 -4.21
N GLY A 36 -7.89 -2.25 -3.42
CA GLY A 36 -8.84 -3.34 -3.60
C GLY A 36 -9.61 -3.65 -2.31
N PRO A 37 -10.71 -4.39 -2.39
CA PRO A 37 -11.50 -4.78 -1.23
C PRO A 37 -10.75 -5.75 -0.31
N ASN A 38 -11.32 -6.02 0.87
CA ASN A 38 -10.80 -7.06 1.75
C ASN A 38 -10.91 -8.42 1.05
N GLY A 39 -9.87 -9.23 1.16
CA GLY A 39 -9.81 -10.52 0.47
C GLY A 39 -9.31 -10.48 -0.98
N ALA A 40 -9.06 -9.30 -1.57
CA ALA A 40 -8.59 -9.17 -2.96
C ALA A 40 -7.18 -9.74 -3.24
N GLY A 41 -6.44 -10.19 -2.22
CA GLY A 41 -5.09 -10.74 -2.38
C GLY A 41 -3.95 -9.77 -2.04
N LYS A 42 -4.24 -8.51 -1.67
CA LYS A 42 -3.24 -7.46 -1.39
C LYS A 42 -2.18 -7.91 -0.39
N SER A 43 -2.56 -8.31 0.82
CA SER A 43 -1.63 -8.77 1.85
C SER A 43 -0.81 -9.99 1.41
N THR A 44 -1.40 -10.88 0.60
CA THR A 44 -0.68 -12.04 0.05
C THR A 44 0.39 -11.58 -0.93
N LEU A 45 0.09 -10.67 -1.84
CA LEU A 45 1.05 -10.09 -2.77
C LEU A 45 2.16 -9.35 -2.03
N LEU A 46 1.82 -8.51 -1.03
CA LEU A 46 2.80 -7.80 -0.22
C LEU A 46 3.73 -8.76 0.55
N ARG A 47 3.21 -9.86 1.11
CA ARG A 47 4.01 -10.89 1.78
C ARG A 47 4.99 -11.57 0.83
N MET A 48 4.61 -11.78 -0.43
CA MET A 48 5.53 -12.34 -1.45
C MET A 48 6.64 -11.34 -1.79
N ILE A 49 6.30 -10.07 -2.03
CA ILE A 49 7.26 -9.00 -2.28
C ILE A 49 8.20 -8.81 -1.07
N ALA A 50 7.65 -8.86 0.16
CA ALA A 50 8.42 -8.79 1.40
C ALA A 50 9.23 -10.07 1.72
N THR A 51 9.25 -11.05 0.81
CA THR A 51 9.99 -12.32 0.98
C THR A 51 9.55 -13.19 2.16
N VAL A 52 8.35 -12.95 2.69
CA VAL A 52 7.74 -13.74 3.78
C VAL A 52 7.08 -15.01 3.22
N LEU A 53 6.56 -14.91 2.00
CA LEU A 53 5.87 -16.00 1.31
C LEU A 53 6.48 -16.20 -0.07
N ALA A 54 6.60 -17.44 -0.52
CA ALA A 54 7.03 -17.75 -1.88
C ALA A 54 5.81 -17.91 -2.80
N PRO A 55 5.87 -17.44 -4.06
CA PRO A 55 4.86 -17.76 -5.06
C PRO A 55 4.89 -19.27 -5.39
N ASP A 56 3.75 -19.81 -5.81
CA ASP A 56 3.64 -21.21 -6.26
C ASP A 56 4.04 -21.35 -7.73
N SER A 57 3.76 -20.31 -8.56
CA SER A 57 4.20 -20.25 -9.95
C SER A 57 4.51 -18.80 -10.37
N GLY A 58 5.04 -18.63 -11.58
CA GLY A 58 5.47 -17.35 -12.11
C GLY A 58 6.86 -16.93 -11.63
N THR A 59 7.22 -15.70 -11.92
CA THR A 59 8.54 -15.12 -11.57
C THR A 59 8.35 -13.84 -10.79
N LEU A 60 9.01 -13.76 -9.63
CA LEU A 60 9.12 -12.55 -8.81
C LEU A 60 10.60 -12.13 -8.73
N ARG A 61 10.88 -10.87 -9.04
CA ARG A 61 12.16 -10.23 -8.76
C ARG A 61 11.94 -9.04 -7.83
N VAL A 62 12.80 -8.92 -6.84
CA VAL A 62 12.78 -7.81 -5.87
C VAL A 62 14.19 -7.24 -5.83
N LEU A 63 14.33 -5.93 -6.06
CA LEU A 63 15.64 -5.27 -6.20
C LEU A 63 16.55 -5.98 -7.23
N GLY A 64 15.96 -6.48 -8.32
CA GLY A 64 16.66 -7.26 -9.36
C GLY A 64 17.00 -8.70 -8.98
N LEU A 65 16.75 -9.13 -7.74
CA LEU A 65 17.13 -10.43 -7.19
C LEU A 65 15.94 -11.41 -7.13
N ASP A 66 16.21 -12.71 -7.26
CA ASP A 66 15.21 -13.78 -7.08
C ASP A 66 15.12 -14.19 -5.58
N PRO A 67 14.01 -13.89 -4.87
CA PRO A 67 13.87 -14.18 -3.45
C PRO A 67 13.80 -15.67 -3.11
N ARG A 68 13.66 -16.56 -4.08
CA ARG A 68 13.74 -18.02 -3.85
C ARG A 68 15.15 -18.46 -3.48
N ARG A 69 16.19 -17.73 -3.89
CA ARG A 69 17.58 -18.00 -3.54
C ARG A 69 17.89 -17.43 -2.15
N ALA A 70 18.39 -18.28 -1.23
CA ALA A 70 18.60 -17.89 0.17
C ALA A 70 19.52 -16.67 0.34
N GLY A 71 20.64 -16.59 -0.38
CA GLY A 71 21.54 -15.44 -0.34
C GLY A 71 20.91 -14.14 -0.88
N ALA A 72 20.17 -14.24 -2.00
CA ALA A 72 19.44 -13.11 -2.57
C ALA A 72 18.34 -12.62 -1.62
N ARG A 73 17.64 -13.52 -0.97
CA ARG A 73 16.60 -13.18 0.02
C ARG A 73 17.16 -12.41 1.21
N LEU A 74 18.35 -12.77 1.70
CA LEU A 74 19.03 -12.04 2.77
C LEU A 74 19.40 -10.64 2.31
N GLU A 75 19.97 -10.51 1.12
CA GLU A 75 20.33 -9.21 0.53
C GLU A 75 19.11 -8.30 0.33
N ILE A 76 18.00 -8.85 -0.16
CA ILE A 76 16.72 -8.12 -0.25
C ILE A 76 16.31 -7.61 1.13
N ARG A 77 16.32 -8.47 2.17
CA ARG A 77 15.87 -8.11 3.52
C ARG A 77 16.69 -7.01 4.19
N ARG A 78 17.96 -6.90 3.89
CA ARG A 78 18.80 -5.78 4.36
C ARG A 78 18.31 -4.42 3.83
N GLN A 79 17.77 -4.40 2.61
CA GLN A 79 17.34 -3.21 1.89
C GLN A 79 15.81 -3.02 1.90
N LEU A 80 15.08 -3.93 2.54
CA LEU A 80 13.62 -3.93 2.65
C LEU A 80 13.17 -3.45 4.01
N GLY A 81 12.14 -2.57 4.04
CA GLY A 81 11.30 -2.31 5.20
C GLY A 81 9.95 -2.96 5.02
N TYR A 82 9.45 -3.68 6.02
CA TYR A 82 8.14 -4.33 5.94
C TYR A 82 7.30 -4.10 7.20
N LEU A 83 6.09 -3.60 7.01
CA LEU A 83 5.05 -3.53 8.03
C LEU A 83 3.90 -4.46 7.63
N PRO A 84 3.67 -5.58 8.32
CA PRO A 84 2.45 -6.38 8.12
C PRO A 84 1.23 -5.69 8.73
N GLN A 85 0.03 -6.05 8.25
CA GLN A 85 -1.25 -5.53 8.75
C GLN A 85 -1.40 -5.66 10.27
N GLN A 86 -0.90 -6.76 10.84
CA GLN A 86 -0.82 -6.98 12.29
C GLN A 86 0.62 -7.20 12.69
N PRO A 87 1.35 -6.14 13.08
CA PRO A 87 2.72 -6.29 13.51
C PRO A 87 2.81 -7.03 14.85
N GLY A 88 3.53 -8.15 14.88
CA GLY A 88 3.81 -8.92 16.09
C GLY A 88 4.86 -8.21 16.96
N LEU A 89 4.45 -7.14 17.65
CA LEU A 89 5.36 -6.35 18.47
C LEU A 89 5.63 -7.03 19.83
N TYR A 90 6.90 -7.12 20.22
CA TYR A 90 7.30 -7.63 21.55
C TYR A 90 6.83 -6.69 22.65
N GLN A 91 5.78 -7.07 23.37
CA GLN A 91 5.07 -6.23 24.36
C GLN A 91 5.97 -5.75 25.52
N GLY A 92 7.01 -6.50 25.87
CA GLY A 92 7.97 -6.19 26.93
C GLY A 92 9.06 -5.19 26.54
N PHE A 93 9.31 -4.99 25.25
CA PHE A 93 10.31 -4.07 24.73
C PHE A 93 9.84 -2.61 24.89
N THR A 94 10.80 -1.70 24.99
CA THR A 94 10.54 -0.28 24.76
C THR A 94 10.42 -0.03 23.24
N VAL A 95 9.95 1.16 22.85
CA VAL A 95 9.94 1.58 21.44
C VAL A 95 11.36 1.51 20.87
N PHE A 96 12.34 2.05 21.60
CA PHE A 96 13.75 2.01 21.20
C PHE A 96 14.26 0.59 21.04
N ASP A 97 14.02 -0.29 22.02
CA ASP A 97 14.53 -1.68 21.99
C ASP A 97 13.97 -2.44 20.78
N LEU A 98 12.70 -2.23 20.43
CA LEU A 98 12.10 -2.90 19.27
C LEU A 98 12.76 -2.46 17.96
N VAL A 99 12.93 -1.14 17.77
CA VAL A 99 13.51 -0.63 16.53
C VAL A 99 15.00 -1.00 16.46
N ASP A 100 15.73 -0.97 17.59
CA ASP A 100 17.14 -1.42 17.66
C ASP A 100 17.27 -2.92 17.35
N TYR A 101 16.33 -3.74 17.85
CA TYR A 101 16.29 -5.17 17.55
C TYR A 101 16.14 -5.43 16.03
N VAL A 102 15.30 -4.67 15.34
CA VAL A 102 15.21 -4.76 13.88
C VAL A 102 16.52 -4.37 13.21
N GLY A 103 17.25 -3.38 13.77
CA GLY A 103 18.58 -3.01 13.29
C GLY A 103 19.60 -4.14 13.43
N VAL A 104 19.56 -4.88 14.54
CA VAL A 104 20.39 -6.10 14.73
C VAL A 104 20.02 -7.16 13.69
N LEU A 105 18.73 -7.41 13.44
CA LEU A 105 18.28 -8.37 12.40
C LEU A 105 18.69 -7.96 10.98
N LYS A 106 18.82 -6.65 10.73
CA LYS A 106 19.35 -6.11 9.46
C LYS A 106 20.89 -6.11 9.41
N GLU A 107 21.55 -6.69 10.40
CA GLU A 107 23.01 -6.78 10.51
C GLU A 107 23.70 -5.41 10.55
N MET A 108 23.06 -4.40 11.13
CA MET A 108 23.68 -3.10 11.41
C MET A 108 24.67 -3.25 12.60
N THR A 109 25.91 -3.63 12.31
CA THR A 109 26.91 -4.03 13.30
C THR A 109 27.50 -2.86 14.07
N ASP A 110 27.63 -1.67 13.45
CA ASP A 110 28.07 -0.46 14.17
C ASP A 110 26.95 0.01 15.10
N ARG A 111 27.16 -0.19 16.41
CA ARG A 111 26.18 0.15 17.45
C ARG A 111 25.84 1.64 17.48
N ARG A 112 26.83 2.53 17.28
CA ARG A 112 26.60 3.97 17.34
C ARG A 112 25.75 4.41 16.14
N ALA A 113 26.15 4.05 14.93
CA ALA A 113 25.40 4.36 13.71
C ALA A 113 23.99 3.76 13.76
N ARG A 114 23.83 2.51 14.27
CA ARG A 114 22.53 1.87 14.44
C ARG A 114 21.65 2.65 15.42
N HIS A 115 22.15 3.04 16.59
CA HIS A 115 21.37 3.81 17.57
C HIS A 115 20.96 5.19 17.03
N ASP A 116 21.80 5.84 16.22
CA ASP A 116 21.48 7.11 15.58
C ASP A 116 20.37 6.92 14.53
N ALA A 117 20.44 5.86 13.70
CA ALA A 117 19.40 5.49 12.75
C ALA A 117 18.07 5.13 13.46
N VAL A 118 18.12 4.45 14.60
CA VAL A 118 16.95 4.13 15.43
C VAL A 118 16.25 5.40 15.88
N ARG A 119 16.98 6.38 16.43
CA ARG A 119 16.39 7.65 16.87
C ARG A 119 15.81 8.45 15.71
N GLN A 120 16.48 8.46 14.56
CA GLN A 120 15.95 9.09 13.33
C GLN A 120 14.61 8.46 12.90
N ALA A 121 14.55 7.12 12.86
CA ALA A 121 13.32 6.41 12.49
C ALA A 121 12.18 6.66 13.50
N ILE A 122 12.47 6.71 14.81
CA ILE A 122 11.50 7.04 15.86
C ILE A 122 11.01 8.50 15.73
N ALA A 123 11.92 9.43 15.46
CA ALA A 123 11.60 10.84 15.30
C ALA A 123 10.75 11.11 14.05
N SER A 124 11.02 10.44 12.91
CA SER A 124 10.26 10.62 11.66
C SER A 124 8.77 10.31 11.81
N VAL A 125 8.42 9.40 12.73
CA VAL A 125 7.02 9.05 13.04
C VAL A 125 6.47 9.75 14.29
N GLY A 126 7.21 10.72 14.87
CA GLY A 126 6.79 11.51 16.03
C GLY A 126 6.70 10.73 17.33
N LEU A 127 7.62 9.82 17.60
CA LEU A 127 7.62 8.97 18.80
C LEU A 127 8.76 9.28 19.79
N THR A 128 9.51 10.37 19.62
CA THR A 128 10.66 10.74 20.46
C THR A 128 10.34 10.77 21.96
N GLU A 129 9.21 11.38 22.32
CA GLU A 129 8.74 11.51 23.72
C GLU A 129 8.47 10.16 24.41
N VAL A 130 8.18 9.12 23.60
CA VAL A 130 7.77 7.80 24.11
C VAL A 130 8.81 6.71 23.83
N GLU A 131 10.01 7.05 23.34
CA GLU A 131 11.04 6.07 22.93
C GLU A 131 11.37 5.04 24.01
N ARG A 132 11.29 5.44 25.30
CA ARG A 132 11.57 4.59 26.47
C ARG A 132 10.34 3.90 27.05
N ARG A 133 9.14 4.18 26.53
CA ARG A 133 7.92 3.52 27.02
C ARG A 133 7.81 2.11 26.47
N ARG A 134 7.27 1.21 27.27
CA ARG A 134 7.03 -0.19 26.87
C ARG A 134 5.85 -0.27 25.90
N ILE A 135 5.98 -1.10 24.88
CA ILE A 135 4.96 -1.28 23.82
C ILE A 135 3.61 -1.64 24.38
N LYS A 136 3.52 -2.49 25.40
CA LYS A 136 2.26 -2.86 26.06
C LYS A 136 1.45 -1.68 26.62
N THR A 137 2.10 -0.54 26.88
CA THR A 137 1.46 0.65 27.46
C THR A 137 1.00 1.67 26.41
N LEU A 138 1.21 1.39 25.13
CA LEU A 138 0.93 2.30 24.02
C LEU A 138 -0.49 2.08 23.46
N SER A 139 -1.09 3.14 22.92
CA SER A 139 -2.33 3.06 22.13
C SER A 139 -2.13 2.26 20.83
N GLY A 140 -3.23 1.87 20.18
CA GLY A 140 -3.20 1.18 18.88
C GLY A 140 -2.44 1.98 17.80
N GLY A 141 -2.80 3.25 17.61
CA GLY A 141 -2.14 4.13 16.65
C GLY A 141 -0.65 4.34 16.96
N THR A 142 -0.30 4.50 18.26
CA THR A 142 1.11 4.60 18.65
C THR A 142 1.87 3.31 18.34
N ARG A 143 1.28 2.12 18.59
CA ARG A 143 1.90 0.84 18.20
C ARG A 143 2.06 0.72 16.69
N GLN A 144 1.09 1.18 15.91
CA GLN A 144 1.19 1.22 14.45
C GLN A 144 2.38 2.06 14.00
N ARG A 145 2.55 3.26 14.58
CA ARG A 145 3.71 4.12 14.29
C ARG A 145 5.05 3.49 14.69
N VAL A 146 5.10 2.72 15.78
CA VAL A 146 6.29 1.93 16.13
C VAL A 146 6.64 0.92 15.04
N GLY A 147 5.64 0.23 14.50
CA GLY A 147 5.83 -0.68 13.35
C GLY A 147 6.34 0.03 12.11
N ILE A 148 5.82 1.24 11.82
CA ILE A 148 6.29 2.07 10.70
C ILE A 148 7.75 2.51 10.94
N ALA A 149 8.12 2.96 12.15
CA ALA A 149 9.51 3.31 12.50
C ALA A 149 10.47 2.13 12.27
N ALA A 150 10.07 0.94 12.69
CA ALA A 150 10.85 -0.28 12.50
C ALA A 150 11.02 -0.62 11.01
N ALA A 151 9.99 -0.42 10.18
CA ALA A 151 10.07 -0.63 8.74
C ALA A 151 10.97 0.41 8.05
N LEU A 152 11.00 1.66 8.51
CA LEU A 152 11.82 2.75 7.97
C LEU A 152 13.31 2.65 8.33
N LEU A 153 13.66 1.81 9.31
CA LEU A 153 15.02 1.74 9.84
C LEU A 153 16.04 1.41 8.73
N GLY A 154 17.08 2.25 8.68
CA GLY A 154 18.17 2.10 7.71
C GLY A 154 17.85 2.64 6.32
N ARG A 155 16.79 3.43 6.15
CA ARG A 155 16.37 4.02 4.85
C ARG A 155 16.29 2.96 3.75
N PRO A 156 15.32 2.03 3.81
CA PRO A 156 15.23 0.93 2.87
C PRO A 156 14.99 1.42 1.44
N HIS A 157 15.57 0.75 0.44
CA HIS A 157 15.31 1.01 -0.97
C HIS A 157 13.91 0.52 -1.40
N LEU A 158 13.34 -0.42 -0.67
CA LEU A 158 11.97 -0.89 -0.84
C LEU A 158 11.25 -0.89 0.50
N LEU A 159 10.17 -0.11 0.60
CA LEU A 159 9.28 -0.06 1.75
C LEU A 159 7.95 -0.70 1.38
N VAL A 160 7.51 -1.71 2.14
CA VAL A 160 6.25 -2.44 1.92
C VAL A 160 5.40 -2.31 3.17
N LEU A 161 4.24 -1.67 3.06
CA LEU A 161 3.36 -1.39 4.20
C LEU A 161 1.94 -1.91 3.92
N ASP A 162 1.46 -2.77 4.79
CA ASP A 162 0.12 -3.36 4.69
C ASP A 162 -0.85 -2.60 5.60
N GLU A 163 -1.75 -1.80 5.02
CA GLU A 163 -2.72 -0.91 5.68
C GLU A 163 -2.10 0.01 6.78
N PRO A 164 -1.05 0.78 6.46
CA PRO A 164 -0.30 1.54 7.47
C PRO A 164 -1.11 2.67 8.13
N ALA A 165 -2.14 3.20 7.48
CA ALA A 165 -2.97 4.29 7.99
C ALA A 165 -4.09 3.83 8.93
N ALA A 166 -4.26 2.51 9.11
CA ALA A 166 -5.29 1.97 9.98
C ALA A 166 -5.09 2.40 11.43
N GLY A 167 -6.12 3.03 12.03
CA GLY A 167 -6.10 3.49 13.42
C GLY A 167 -5.26 4.73 13.69
N LEU A 168 -4.77 5.41 12.65
CA LEU A 168 -4.09 6.70 12.75
C LEU A 168 -5.11 7.85 12.73
N ASP A 169 -4.86 8.89 13.53
CA ASP A 169 -5.59 10.15 13.46
C ASP A 169 -5.17 11.00 12.25
N PRO A 170 -5.86 12.13 11.95
CA PRO A 170 -5.55 12.96 10.78
C PRO A 170 -4.12 13.50 10.74
N ASP A 171 -3.56 13.93 11.89
CA ASP A 171 -2.19 14.45 11.96
C ASP A 171 -1.17 13.34 11.75
N GLU A 172 -1.42 12.15 12.31
CA GLU A 172 -0.61 10.95 12.13
C GLU A 172 -0.61 10.49 10.66
N ARG A 173 -1.76 10.57 9.98
CA ARG A 173 -1.87 10.26 8.54
C ARG A 173 -1.09 11.26 7.69
N LEU A 174 -1.13 12.56 8.02
CA LEU A 174 -0.34 13.56 7.31
C LEU A 174 1.15 13.29 7.45
N ARG A 175 1.60 12.91 8.65
CA ARG A 175 2.98 12.51 8.92
C ARG A 175 3.39 11.27 8.14
N LEU A 176 2.51 10.26 8.07
CA LEU A 176 2.72 9.07 7.25
C LEU A 176 2.91 9.42 5.78
N ARG A 177 2.09 10.34 5.23
CA ARG A 177 2.24 10.82 3.84
C ARG A 177 3.62 11.42 3.59
N SER A 178 4.11 12.28 4.49
CA SER A 178 5.44 12.88 4.37
C SER A 178 6.54 11.81 4.33
N VAL A 179 6.45 10.82 5.24
CA VAL A 179 7.38 9.69 5.32
C VAL A 179 7.37 8.85 4.05
N LEU A 180 6.18 8.56 3.50
CA LEU A 180 6.03 7.79 2.26
C LEU A 180 6.59 8.54 1.05
N SER A 181 6.29 9.85 0.96
CA SER A 181 6.82 10.69 -0.11
C SER A 181 8.35 10.74 -0.07
N GLU A 182 8.94 10.88 1.12
CA GLU A 182 10.40 10.87 1.30
C GLU A 182 11.01 9.52 0.90
N ALA A 183 10.41 8.40 1.33
CA ALA A 183 10.85 7.06 0.94
C ALA A 183 10.75 6.81 -0.57
N GLY A 184 9.75 7.40 -1.24
CA GLY A 184 9.54 7.29 -2.69
C GLY A 184 10.54 8.10 -3.53
N VAL A 185 11.21 9.13 -2.97
CA VAL A 185 12.17 9.96 -3.72
C VAL A 185 13.37 9.14 -4.21
N ASP A 186 13.97 8.34 -3.34
CA ASP A 186 15.16 7.55 -3.64
C ASP A 186 14.89 6.04 -3.77
N GLY A 187 13.71 5.60 -3.37
CA GLY A 187 13.29 4.21 -3.33
C GLY A 187 11.90 3.98 -3.91
N THR A 188 11.31 2.86 -3.51
CA THR A 188 9.93 2.49 -3.82
C THR A 188 9.19 2.22 -2.52
N ALA A 189 8.03 2.86 -2.31
CA ALA A 189 7.12 2.55 -1.22
C ALA A 189 5.85 1.91 -1.79
N ILE A 190 5.52 0.69 -1.36
CA ILE A 190 4.29 -0.01 -1.75
C ILE A 190 3.37 -0.03 -0.54
N VAL A 191 2.18 0.52 -0.70
CA VAL A 191 1.20 0.68 0.38
C VAL A 191 -0.12 0.02 -0.02
N SER A 192 -0.59 -0.95 0.77
CA SER A 192 -1.96 -1.44 0.58
C SER A 192 -2.96 -0.52 1.26
N THR A 193 -4.07 -0.31 0.62
CA THR A 193 -5.22 0.41 1.17
C THR A 193 -6.52 -0.07 0.52
N HIS A 194 -7.63 0.20 1.17
CA HIS A 194 -8.97 0.08 0.60
C HIS A 194 -9.62 1.47 0.39
N GLN A 195 -8.86 2.57 0.64
CA GLN A 195 -9.33 3.94 0.55
C GLN A 195 -8.71 4.65 -0.66
N THR A 196 -9.53 5.02 -1.61
CA THR A 196 -9.15 5.76 -2.82
C THR A 196 -8.57 7.13 -2.50
N SER A 197 -9.06 7.78 -1.44
CA SER A 197 -8.55 9.06 -0.95
C SER A 197 -7.08 9.02 -0.52
N GLU A 198 -6.59 7.89 -0.01
CA GLU A 198 -5.17 7.70 0.31
C GLU A 198 -4.35 7.61 -0.97
N VAL A 199 -4.83 6.84 -1.96
CA VAL A 199 -4.18 6.72 -3.28
C VAL A 199 -4.06 8.07 -3.95
N ALA A 200 -5.17 8.83 -4.02
CA ALA A 200 -5.19 10.16 -4.63
C ALA A 200 -4.23 11.15 -3.94
N ALA A 201 -3.99 10.96 -2.64
CA ALA A 201 -3.24 11.92 -1.84
C ALA A 201 -1.72 11.83 -2.01
N PHE A 202 -1.15 10.65 -2.32
CA PHE A 202 0.31 10.47 -2.30
C PHE A 202 0.88 9.40 -3.24
N CYS A 203 0.04 8.63 -3.97
CA CYS A 203 0.54 7.61 -4.88
C CYS A 203 0.82 8.18 -6.28
N GLN A 204 1.95 7.79 -6.88
CA GLN A 204 2.27 8.05 -8.28
C GLN A 204 1.78 6.94 -9.20
N GLN A 205 1.69 5.71 -8.68
CA GLN A 205 1.12 4.56 -9.36
C GLN A 205 0.02 3.96 -8.49
N VAL A 206 -1.06 3.51 -9.10
CA VAL A 206 -2.11 2.72 -8.45
C VAL A 206 -2.28 1.39 -9.16
N VAL A 207 -2.39 0.35 -8.37
CA VAL A 207 -2.61 -1.03 -8.80
C VAL A 207 -3.89 -1.52 -8.16
N VAL A 208 -4.87 -1.90 -8.96
CA VAL A 208 -6.14 -2.42 -8.44
C VAL A 208 -6.17 -3.93 -8.55
N LEU A 209 -6.33 -4.59 -7.40
CA LEU A 209 -6.53 -6.03 -7.30
C LEU A 209 -8.00 -6.35 -6.97
N LEU A 210 -8.59 -7.28 -7.72
CA LEU A 210 -9.90 -7.86 -7.44
C LEU A 210 -9.81 -9.38 -7.64
N ASP A 211 -10.29 -10.14 -6.66
CA ASP A 211 -10.31 -11.61 -6.70
C ASP A 211 -8.97 -12.26 -7.08
N GLY A 212 -7.89 -11.73 -6.51
CA GLY A 212 -6.53 -12.19 -6.77
C GLY A 212 -5.92 -11.73 -8.09
N ARG A 213 -6.66 -11.03 -8.95
CA ARG A 213 -6.23 -10.61 -10.28
C ARG A 213 -5.96 -9.11 -10.37
N LEU A 214 -4.98 -8.76 -11.18
CA LEU A 214 -4.74 -7.39 -11.58
C LEU A 214 -5.85 -6.91 -12.51
N ARG A 215 -6.52 -5.81 -12.15
CA ARG A 215 -7.56 -5.18 -12.97
C ARG A 215 -7.13 -3.86 -13.57
N PHE A 216 -6.24 -3.15 -12.91
CA PHE A 216 -5.70 -1.89 -13.38
C PHE A 216 -4.30 -1.69 -12.82
N SER A 217 -3.40 -1.13 -13.62
CA SER A 217 -2.11 -0.57 -13.20
C SER A 217 -1.84 0.70 -14.00
N GLY A 218 -1.64 1.82 -13.32
CA GLY A 218 -1.44 3.12 -13.95
C GLY A 218 -1.33 4.26 -12.94
N THR A 219 -1.57 5.48 -13.41
CA THR A 219 -1.64 6.66 -12.53
C THR A 219 -3.01 6.78 -11.86
N PRO A 220 -3.13 7.48 -10.71
CA PRO A 220 -4.43 7.80 -10.12
C PRO A 220 -5.38 8.49 -11.10
N ASP A 221 -4.89 9.45 -11.89
CA ASP A 221 -5.67 10.12 -12.93
C ASP A 221 -6.12 9.14 -14.02
N GLY A 222 -5.23 8.19 -14.41
CA GLY A 222 -5.58 7.13 -15.36
C GLY A 222 -6.71 6.24 -14.86
N LEU A 223 -6.76 5.95 -13.55
CA LEU A 223 -7.88 5.21 -12.95
C LEU A 223 -9.18 6.04 -13.00
N ALA A 224 -9.13 7.34 -12.66
CA ALA A 224 -10.28 8.22 -12.77
C ALA A 224 -10.82 8.29 -14.22
N GLN A 225 -9.93 8.39 -15.21
CA GLN A 225 -10.28 8.47 -16.63
C GLN A 225 -11.01 7.23 -17.17
N LEU A 226 -10.99 6.09 -16.49
CA LEU A 226 -11.84 4.95 -16.86
C LEU A 226 -13.34 5.30 -16.78
N ALA A 227 -13.70 6.28 -15.95
CA ALA A 227 -15.06 6.79 -15.80
C ALA A 227 -15.34 8.05 -16.64
N ALA A 228 -14.44 8.44 -17.56
CA ALA A 228 -14.67 9.57 -18.45
C ALA A 228 -15.97 9.35 -19.25
N GLU A 229 -16.79 10.41 -19.33
CA GLU A 229 -18.11 10.41 -20.00
C GLU A 229 -19.15 9.44 -19.39
N ARG A 230 -18.84 8.80 -18.27
CA ARG A 230 -19.69 7.83 -17.58
C ARG A 230 -20.19 8.32 -16.21
N VAL A 231 -19.98 9.58 -15.90
CA VAL A 231 -20.39 10.22 -14.65
C VAL A 231 -21.23 11.43 -14.96
N TRP A 232 -22.42 11.51 -14.35
CA TRP A 232 -23.32 12.66 -14.51
C TRP A 232 -24.02 13.01 -13.21
N VAL A 233 -24.52 14.24 -13.15
CA VAL A 233 -25.32 14.75 -12.03
C VAL A 233 -26.74 15.02 -12.47
N ASP A 234 -27.71 14.75 -11.55
CA ASP A 234 -29.15 14.97 -11.77
C ASP A 234 -29.80 15.31 -10.43
N ASP A 235 -31.09 15.68 -10.46
CA ASP A 235 -31.90 15.90 -9.24
C ASP A 235 -32.39 14.58 -8.63
N VAL A 236 -32.43 13.50 -9.43
CA VAL A 236 -32.91 12.18 -9.03
C VAL A 236 -31.93 11.07 -9.46
N ALA A 237 -31.94 9.95 -8.74
CA ALA A 237 -31.17 8.77 -9.13
C ALA A 237 -31.72 8.17 -10.43
N ASP A 238 -30.86 7.92 -11.41
CA ASP A 238 -31.25 7.20 -12.63
C ASP A 238 -31.31 5.69 -12.32
N PRO A 239 -32.46 5.02 -12.51
CA PRO A 239 -32.58 3.58 -12.28
C PRO A 239 -31.65 2.71 -13.13
N ARG A 240 -31.08 3.25 -14.21
CA ARG A 240 -30.14 2.58 -15.10
C ARG A 240 -28.68 2.78 -14.68
N ALA A 241 -28.43 3.72 -13.74
CA ALA A 241 -27.07 3.93 -13.23
C ALA A 241 -26.59 2.69 -12.48
N LEU A 242 -25.32 2.36 -12.64
CA LEU A 242 -24.65 1.30 -11.88
C LEU A 242 -24.62 1.61 -10.38
N ARG A 243 -24.39 2.88 -10.07
CA ARG A 243 -24.39 3.44 -8.72
C ARG A 243 -24.88 4.88 -8.73
N SER A 244 -25.58 5.25 -7.66
CA SER A 244 -26.02 6.63 -7.44
C SER A 244 -25.92 6.97 -5.95
N TRP A 245 -25.57 8.23 -5.64
CA TRP A 245 -25.61 8.77 -4.27
C TRP A 245 -25.87 10.26 -4.27
N ILE A 246 -26.42 10.76 -3.17
CA ILE A 246 -26.67 12.18 -2.99
C ILE A 246 -25.38 12.87 -2.57
N THR A 247 -24.99 13.91 -3.30
CA THR A 247 -23.84 14.76 -2.94
C THR A 247 -24.20 15.69 -1.79
N PRO A 248 -23.21 16.26 -1.05
CA PRO A 248 -23.48 17.28 -0.03
C PRO A 248 -24.24 18.51 -0.57
N GLY A 249 -24.16 18.79 -1.88
CA GLY A 249 -24.91 19.86 -2.56
C GLY A 249 -26.37 19.52 -2.88
N GLY A 250 -26.82 18.30 -2.59
CA GLY A 250 -28.18 17.84 -2.80
C GLY A 250 -28.46 17.26 -4.18
N SER A 251 -27.57 17.39 -5.15
CA SER A 251 -27.66 16.71 -6.45
C SER A 251 -27.31 15.23 -6.32
N VAL A 252 -27.78 14.42 -7.24
CA VAL A 252 -27.46 13.00 -7.32
C VAL A 252 -26.31 12.78 -8.30
N HIS A 253 -25.26 12.14 -7.82
CA HIS A 253 -24.12 11.68 -8.62
C HIS A 253 -24.42 10.28 -9.10
N ASN A 254 -24.34 10.05 -10.40
CA ASN A 254 -24.63 8.79 -11.06
C ASN A 254 -23.41 8.30 -11.83
N ILE A 255 -23.20 6.97 -11.83
CA ILE A 255 -22.15 6.32 -12.61
C ILE A 255 -22.79 5.26 -13.50
N GLY A 256 -22.39 5.19 -14.77
CA GLY A 256 -22.89 4.21 -15.74
C GLY A 256 -22.96 4.81 -17.15
N ASP A 257 -24.03 4.51 -17.89
CA ASP A 257 -24.25 5.06 -19.21
C ASP A 257 -25.22 6.24 -19.10
N PRO A 258 -24.73 7.50 -19.26
CA PRO A 258 -25.56 8.68 -19.07
C PRO A 258 -26.67 8.76 -20.14
N PRO A 259 -27.88 9.19 -19.78
CA PRO A 259 -28.94 9.43 -20.76
C PRO A 259 -28.59 10.61 -21.66
N THR A 260 -29.24 10.66 -22.85
CA THR A 260 -29.08 11.75 -23.80
C THR A 260 -29.43 13.09 -23.10
N GLY A 261 -28.51 14.05 -23.17
CA GLY A 261 -28.66 15.37 -22.53
C GLY A 261 -28.31 15.43 -21.05
N ALA A 262 -27.80 14.36 -20.45
CA ALA A 262 -27.30 14.37 -19.08
C ALA A 262 -26.15 15.37 -18.90
N GLN A 263 -26.09 16.00 -17.75
CA GLN A 263 -24.96 16.85 -17.36
C GLN A 263 -23.78 15.99 -16.91
N VAL A 264 -22.93 15.62 -17.87
CA VAL A 264 -21.70 14.88 -17.60
C VAL A 264 -20.72 15.75 -16.81
N VAL A 265 -20.07 15.18 -15.81
CA VAL A 265 -19.08 15.84 -14.96
C VAL A 265 -17.74 15.11 -15.02
N ALA A 266 -16.67 15.81 -14.58
CA ALA A 266 -15.33 15.19 -14.50
C ALA A 266 -15.33 14.04 -13.48
N PRO A 267 -14.80 12.86 -13.86
CA PRO A 267 -14.76 11.71 -12.98
C PRO A 267 -13.72 11.88 -11.86
N THR A 268 -13.99 11.27 -10.74
CA THR A 268 -13.06 11.11 -9.62
C THR A 268 -12.38 9.74 -9.67
N LEU A 269 -11.35 9.54 -8.83
CA LEU A 269 -10.72 8.23 -8.65
C LEU A 269 -11.71 7.19 -8.12
N ASP A 270 -12.65 7.61 -7.25
CA ASP A 270 -13.73 6.76 -6.73
C ASP A 270 -14.60 6.23 -7.87
N ASP A 271 -14.95 7.07 -8.83
CA ASP A 271 -15.78 6.70 -9.96
C ASP A 271 -15.11 5.61 -10.82
N GLY A 272 -13.83 5.81 -11.16
CA GLY A 272 -13.05 4.82 -11.90
C GLY A 272 -12.92 3.50 -11.15
N TYR A 273 -12.68 3.56 -9.84
CA TYR A 273 -12.61 2.36 -8.99
C TYR A 273 -13.96 1.63 -8.92
N LEU A 274 -15.07 2.36 -8.77
CA LEU A 274 -16.41 1.77 -8.71
C LEU A 274 -16.81 1.10 -10.03
N LEU A 275 -16.42 1.65 -11.18
CA LEU A 275 -16.62 1.00 -12.47
C LEU A 275 -15.89 -0.34 -12.56
N LEU A 276 -14.61 -0.38 -12.14
CA LEU A 276 -13.83 -1.63 -12.11
C LEU A 276 -14.45 -2.69 -11.21
N THR A 277 -14.93 -2.30 -10.03
CA THR A 277 -15.48 -3.24 -9.04
C THR A 277 -16.85 -3.78 -9.38
N ASN A 278 -17.62 -3.07 -10.23
CA ASN A 278 -18.94 -3.52 -10.69
C ASN A 278 -18.88 -4.32 -12.00
N GLY A 279 -17.70 -4.60 -12.55
CA GLY A 279 -17.50 -5.53 -13.67
C GLY A 279 -17.72 -4.95 -15.07
N GLU A 280 -17.83 -3.62 -15.20
CA GLU A 280 -18.12 -2.98 -16.50
C GLU A 280 -16.90 -2.44 -17.25
N VAL A 281 -15.73 -2.49 -16.66
CA VAL A 281 -14.50 -2.10 -17.36
C VAL A 281 -13.61 -3.31 -17.51
N VAL A 282 -13.24 -3.54 -18.70
CA VAL A 282 -12.19 -4.37 -19.27
C VAL A 282 -12.72 -5.51 -20.12
N ARG A 283 -12.86 -5.23 -21.36
CA ARG A 283 -12.37 -6.10 -22.42
C ARG A 283 -11.15 -5.48 -23.07
#